data_f6811ed92c8a626eeb73d8fac5f8be34
#
_entry.id   f6811ed92c8a626eeb73d8fac5f8be34
#
_cell.length_a   1.000
_cell.length_b   1.000
_cell.length_c   1.000
_cell.angle_alpha   90.00
_cell.angle_beta   90.00
_cell.angle_gamma   90.00
#
_symmetry.space_group_name_H-M   'P 1'
#
loop_
_entity.id
_entity.type
_entity.pdbx_description
1 polymer ?
#
loop_
_entity_poly.entity_id
_entity_poly.type
_entity_poly.pdbx_seq_one_letter_code
_entity_poly.pdbx_strand_id
1 'polypeptide(L)'
;MTRQGIDTGFVFSKGSYGPYSNDIKDALTVLFNSNILQEVSMGRMMHITVSDSFALNKSLYSTRDMEIVEKTIDLFSRVKNTDQAEMIATVLYSYDCLAKAQQTTKIMDNDIYDFVVEWKPRWKSVKSDEICDTIFNMYSLGWISVSHSGKINYAHDF
;
A
#
# COMPACT_ATOMS: atom_id res chain seq x y z
N MET A 1 -5.84 4.10 -3.60
CA MET A 1 -7.20 4.68 -3.86
C MET A 1 -7.18 6.18 -3.60
N THR A 2 -6.85 6.68 -2.44
CA THR A 2 -6.81 8.13 -2.12
C THR A 2 -5.95 8.92 -3.12
N ARG A 3 -4.80 8.40 -3.54
CA ARG A 3 -3.92 9.03 -4.55
C ARG A 3 -4.53 9.09 -5.96
N GLN A 4 -5.50 8.25 -6.25
CA GLN A 4 -6.22 8.22 -7.52
C GLN A 4 -7.54 9.01 -7.46
N GLY A 5 -7.82 9.68 -6.34
CA GLY A 5 -8.95 10.58 -6.17
C GLY A 5 -10.15 10.00 -5.44
N ILE A 6 -10.05 8.79 -4.86
CA ILE A 6 -11.04 8.27 -3.92
C ILE A 6 -10.56 8.58 -2.51
N ASP A 7 -11.15 9.56 -1.85
CA ASP A 7 -10.89 9.80 -0.44
C ASP A 7 -11.60 8.74 0.41
N THR A 8 -10.81 7.94 1.10
CA THR A 8 -11.34 6.90 1.99
C THR A 8 -11.58 7.41 3.41
N GLY A 9 -11.11 8.61 3.74
CA GLY A 9 -11.15 9.17 5.09
C GLY A 9 -10.27 8.44 6.12
N PHE A 10 -9.60 7.35 5.76
CA PHE A 10 -8.81 6.57 6.70
C PHE A 10 -7.49 7.25 7.05
N VAL A 11 -7.21 7.33 8.35
CA VAL A 11 -5.95 7.86 8.87
C VAL A 11 -4.99 6.71 9.16
N PHE A 12 -3.75 6.86 8.70
CA PHE A 12 -2.69 5.87 8.89
C PHE A 12 -1.59 6.39 9.81
N SER A 13 -1.02 5.49 10.60
CA SER A 13 0.15 5.71 11.45
C SER A 13 1.21 4.63 11.22
N LYS A 14 2.44 4.88 11.70
CA LYS A 14 3.52 3.88 11.64
C LYS A 14 3.20 2.71 12.58
N GLY A 15 3.13 1.50 12.04
CA GLY A 15 2.95 0.25 12.79
C GLY A 15 4.15 -0.68 12.66
N SER A 16 4.17 -1.75 13.44
CA SER A 16 5.27 -2.73 13.41
C SER A 16 5.37 -3.48 12.07
N TYR A 17 4.24 -3.70 11.41
CA TYR A 17 4.13 -4.42 10.13
C TYR A 17 3.72 -3.50 8.97
N GLY A 18 4.19 -2.24 8.99
CA GLY A 18 3.83 -1.25 7.98
C GLY A 18 2.79 -0.24 8.48
N PRO A 19 2.17 0.55 7.59
CA PRO A 19 1.16 1.53 7.98
C PRO A 19 -0.09 0.83 8.54
N TYR A 20 -0.59 1.36 9.65
CA TYR A 20 -1.73 0.84 10.38
C TYR A 20 -2.84 1.89 10.49
N SER A 21 -4.09 1.47 10.37
CA SER A 21 -5.26 2.32 10.56
C SER A 21 -6.28 1.62 11.48
N ASN A 22 -6.68 2.30 12.55
CA ASN A 22 -7.79 1.86 13.39
C ASN A 22 -9.10 1.90 12.60
N ASP A 23 -9.28 2.90 11.75
CA ASP A 23 -10.51 3.09 10.98
C ASP A 23 -10.78 1.89 10.06
N ILE A 24 -9.73 1.32 9.44
CA ILE A 24 -9.86 0.09 8.63
C ILE A 24 -10.25 -1.10 9.51
N LYS A 25 -9.64 -1.23 10.70
CA LYS A 25 -9.97 -2.31 11.62
C LYS A 25 -11.44 -2.23 12.06
N ASP A 26 -11.91 -1.03 12.38
CA ASP A 26 -13.30 -0.80 12.80
C ASP A 26 -14.26 -1.06 11.62
N ALA A 27 -13.93 -0.59 10.41
CA ALA A 27 -14.70 -0.88 9.20
C ALA A 27 -14.80 -2.39 8.92
N LEU A 28 -13.70 -3.13 9.04
CA LEU A 28 -13.71 -4.59 8.90
C LEU A 28 -14.61 -5.23 9.96
N THR A 29 -14.55 -4.79 11.21
CA THR A 29 -15.41 -5.29 12.29
C THR A 29 -16.90 -5.10 11.96
N VAL A 30 -17.28 -3.94 11.43
CA VAL A 30 -18.65 -3.69 10.96
C VAL A 30 -19.04 -4.63 9.83
N LEU A 31 -18.16 -4.86 8.86
CA LEU A 31 -18.43 -5.77 7.73
C LEU A 31 -18.58 -7.23 8.19
N PHE A 32 -17.78 -7.70 9.15
CA PHE A 32 -17.95 -9.03 9.75
C PHE A 32 -19.28 -9.13 10.52
N ASN A 33 -19.60 -8.15 11.37
CA ASN A 33 -20.83 -8.15 12.16
C ASN A 33 -22.09 -8.07 11.28
N SER A 34 -21.96 -7.50 10.09
CA SER A 34 -23.05 -7.40 9.08
C SER A 34 -23.12 -8.62 8.16
N ASN A 35 -22.33 -9.67 8.41
CA ASN A 35 -22.22 -10.86 7.54
C ASN A 35 -21.88 -10.55 6.07
N ILE A 36 -21.20 -9.43 5.82
CA ILE A 36 -20.67 -9.10 4.48
C ILE A 36 -19.34 -9.80 4.25
N LEU A 37 -18.52 -9.87 5.30
CA LEU A 37 -17.26 -10.60 5.32
C LEU A 37 -17.35 -11.78 6.29
N GLN A 38 -16.59 -12.82 6.01
CA GLN A 38 -16.41 -13.96 6.88
C GLN A 38 -14.95 -14.42 6.89
N GLU A 39 -14.51 -14.97 8.02
CA GLU A 39 -13.20 -15.58 8.14
C GLU A 39 -13.29 -17.08 7.84
N VAL A 40 -12.45 -17.55 6.94
CA VAL A 40 -12.34 -18.97 6.59
C VAL A 40 -10.95 -19.45 6.97
N SER A 41 -10.88 -20.50 7.79
CA SER A 41 -9.61 -21.12 8.15
C SER A 41 -9.06 -21.94 6.99
N MET A 42 -7.83 -21.63 6.56
CA MET A 42 -7.10 -22.41 5.57
C MET A 42 -5.76 -22.87 6.17
N GLY A 43 -5.79 -23.99 6.87
CA GLY A 43 -4.65 -24.53 7.59
C GLY A 43 -4.27 -23.66 8.79
N ARG A 44 -3.09 -23.02 8.75
CA ARG A 44 -2.61 -22.11 9.81
C ARG A 44 -2.94 -20.63 9.56
N MET A 45 -3.58 -20.32 8.45
CA MET A 45 -3.89 -18.95 8.05
C MET A 45 -5.41 -18.74 8.06
N MET A 46 -5.82 -17.52 8.43
CA MET A 46 -7.19 -17.05 8.27
C MET A 46 -7.30 -16.25 6.99
N HIS A 47 -8.27 -16.58 6.17
CA HIS A 47 -8.61 -15.85 4.96
C HIS A 47 -9.90 -15.09 5.17
N ILE A 48 -9.92 -13.85 4.70
CA ILE A 48 -11.14 -13.04 4.66
C ILE A 48 -11.79 -13.25 3.30
N THR A 49 -13.04 -13.67 3.31
CA THR A 49 -13.84 -13.85 2.11
C THR A 49 -15.13 -13.03 2.18
N VAL A 50 -15.68 -12.72 1.03
CA VAL A 50 -17.01 -12.11 0.94
C VAL A 50 -18.04 -13.21 1.15
N SER A 51 -19.10 -12.92 1.93
CA SER A 51 -20.20 -13.85 2.16
C SER A 51 -20.96 -14.13 0.86
N ASP A 52 -21.39 -15.37 0.67
CA ASP A 52 -22.18 -15.79 -0.51
C ASP A 52 -23.53 -15.04 -0.64
N SER A 53 -24.04 -14.53 0.48
CA SER A 53 -25.27 -13.74 0.51
C SER A 53 -25.07 -12.27 0.09
N PHE A 54 -23.81 -11.80 -0.04
CA PHE A 54 -23.54 -10.43 -0.40
C PHE A 54 -23.54 -10.22 -1.91
N ALA A 55 -24.37 -9.31 -2.39
CA ALA A 55 -24.39 -8.85 -3.77
C ALA A 55 -23.98 -7.38 -3.83
N LEU A 56 -22.86 -7.09 -4.50
CA LEU A 56 -22.43 -5.70 -4.72
C LEU A 56 -23.36 -5.01 -5.72
N ASN A 57 -24.03 -3.98 -5.27
CA ASN A 57 -24.78 -3.11 -6.17
C ASN A 57 -23.87 -2.08 -6.82
N LYS A 58 -23.30 -2.44 -7.97
CA LYS A 58 -22.36 -1.57 -8.72
C LYS A 58 -22.99 -0.24 -9.15
N SER A 59 -24.32 -0.14 -9.24
CA SER A 59 -25.00 1.10 -9.65
C SER A 59 -24.90 2.22 -8.61
N LEU A 60 -24.48 1.92 -7.39
CA LEU A 60 -24.26 2.91 -6.33
C LEU A 60 -22.92 3.67 -6.47
N TYR A 61 -22.05 3.24 -7.37
CA TYR A 61 -20.71 3.80 -7.54
C TYR A 61 -20.55 4.42 -8.93
N SER A 62 -19.76 5.47 -9.02
CA SER A 62 -19.43 6.06 -10.32
C SER A 62 -18.56 5.09 -11.14
N THR A 63 -18.68 5.15 -12.47
CA THR A 63 -17.82 4.36 -13.37
C THR A 63 -16.32 4.62 -13.07
N ARG A 64 -15.97 5.88 -12.81
CA ARG A 64 -14.59 6.27 -12.46
C ARG A 64 -14.11 5.59 -11.18
N ASP A 65 -14.94 5.55 -10.13
CA ASP A 65 -14.54 4.92 -8.86
C ASP A 65 -14.35 3.42 -9.04
N MET A 66 -15.22 2.78 -9.82
CA MET A 66 -15.10 1.35 -10.13
C MET A 66 -13.83 1.05 -10.91
N GLU A 67 -13.47 1.86 -11.91
CA GLU A 67 -12.20 1.71 -12.64
C GLU A 67 -10.97 1.84 -11.73
N ILE A 68 -11.00 2.78 -10.78
CA ILE A 68 -9.92 2.96 -9.78
C ILE A 68 -9.81 1.74 -8.89
N VAL A 69 -10.93 1.22 -8.41
CA VAL A 69 -10.98 0.00 -7.59
C VAL A 69 -10.43 -1.19 -8.37
N GLU A 70 -10.88 -1.42 -9.60
CA GLU A 70 -10.45 -2.55 -10.43
C GLU A 70 -8.94 -2.48 -10.74
N LYS A 71 -8.40 -1.32 -11.09
CA LYS A 71 -6.95 -1.11 -11.28
C LYS A 71 -6.16 -1.38 -9.99
N THR A 72 -6.70 -0.97 -8.85
CA THR A 72 -6.06 -1.19 -7.56
C THR A 72 -6.02 -2.69 -7.24
N ILE A 73 -7.14 -3.40 -7.46
CA ILE A 73 -7.23 -4.85 -7.26
C ILE A 73 -6.24 -5.59 -8.19
N ASP A 74 -6.20 -5.25 -9.48
CA ASP A 74 -5.26 -5.88 -10.44
C ASP A 74 -3.81 -5.73 -9.99
N LEU A 75 -3.41 -4.54 -9.53
CA LEU A 75 -2.06 -4.32 -9.04
C LEU A 75 -1.76 -5.18 -7.80
N PHE A 76 -2.62 -5.13 -6.78
CA PHE A 76 -2.38 -5.84 -5.54
C PHE A 76 -2.56 -7.35 -5.64
N SER A 77 -3.30 -7.85 -6.63
CA SER A 77 -3.39 -9.30 -6.93
C SER A 77 -2.04 -9.91 -7.35
N ARG A 78 -1.09 -9.08 -7.77
CA ARG A 78 0.27 -9.50 -8.15
C ARG A 78 1.24 -9.59 -6.96
N VAL A 79 0.83 -9.14 -5.79
CA VAL A 79 1.63 -9.23 -4.55
C VAL A 79 1.67 -10.68 -4.09
N LYS A 80 2.87 -11.24 -3.95
CA LYS A 80 3.06 -12.69 -3.77
C LYS A 80 2.97 -13.15 -2.31
N ASN A 81 3.30 -12.27 -1.37
CA ASN A 81 3.38 -12.60 0.05
C ASN A 81 3.26 -11.34 0.93
N THR A 82 3.12 -11.58 2.23
CA THR A 82 2.95 -10.55 3.25
C THR A 82 4.16 -9.60 3.35
N ASP A 83 5.38 -10.12 3.19
CA ASP A 83 6.61 -9.32 3.24
C ASP A 83 6.65 -8.29 2.11
N GLN A 84 6.26 -8.72 0.91
CA GLN A 84 6.16 -7.81 -0.24
C GLN A 84 5.05 -6.78 -0.03
N ALA A 85 3.90 -7.19 0.52
CA ALA A 85 2.82 -6.28 0.86
C ALA A 85 3.25 -5.23 1.88
N GLU A 86 3.96 -5.64 2.94
CA GLU A 86 4.51 -4.74 3.96
C GLU A 86 5.49 -3.75 3.35
N MET A 87 6.40 -4.21 2.47
CA MET A 87 7.38 -3.37 1.80
C MET A 87 6.70 -2.29 0.95
N ILE A 88 5.78 -2.69 0.07
CA ILE A 88 5.03 -1.78 -0.80
C ILE A 88 4.26 -0.75 0.03
N ALA A 89 3.53 -1.18 1.05
CA ALA A 89 2.76 -0.29 1.91
C ALA A 89 3.66 0.69 2.68
N THR A 90 4.83 0.22 3.15
CA THR A 90 5.80 1.06 3.87
C THR A 90 6.41 2.13 2.96
N VAL A 91 6.80 1.76 1.73
CA VAL A 91 7.34 2.72 0.74
C VAL A 91 6.30 3.76 0.35
N LEU A 92 5.06 3.35 0.06
CA LEU A 92 3.96 4.27 -0.27
C LEU A 92 3.68 5.26 0.86
N TYR A 93 3.57 4.77 2.09
CA TYR A 93 3.34 5.62 3.26
C TYR A 93 4.48 6.62 3.47
N SER A 94 5.74 6.17 3.33
CA SER A 94 6.92 7.03 3.46
C SER A 94 6.88 8.15 2.43
N TYR A 95 6.59 7.82 1.17
CA TYR A 95 6.42 8.80 0.11
C TYR A 95 5.29 9.80 0.45
N ASP A 96 4.12 9.34 0.91
CA ASP A 96 3.00 10.22 1.24
C ASP A 96 3.31 11.17 2.40
N CYS A 97 4.04 10.70 3.41
CA CYS A 97 4.50 11.55 4.52
C CYS A 97 5.46 12.64 4.03
N LEU A 98 6.44 12.28 3.19
CA LEU A 98 7.41 13.23 2.63
C LEU A 98 6.73 14.23 1.69
N ALA A 99 5.82 13.77 0.83
CA ALA A 99 5.08 14.61 -0.09
C ALA A 99 4.24 15.67 0.65
N LYS A 100 3.61 15.29 1.75
CA LYS A 100 2.88 16.22 2.62
C LYS A 100 3.81 17.21 3.31
N ALA A 101 4.92 16.74 3.88
CA ALA A 101 5.87 17.57 4.61
C ALA A 101 6.57 18.58 3.71
N GLN A 102 6.96 18.18 2.51
CA GLN A 102 7.67 19.00 1.53
C GLN A 102 6.73 19.79 0.59
N GLN A 103 5.42 19.58 0.70
CA GLN A 103 4.38 20.16 -0.14
C GLN A 103 4.67 19.98 -1.65
N THR A 104 5.18 18.81 -2.01
CA THR A 104 5.51 18.43 -3.40
C THR A 104 5.15 16.99 -3.66
N THR A 105 4.86 16.67 -4.92
CA THR A 105 4.64 15.30 -5.35
C THR A 105 5.90 14.62 -5.86
N LYS A 106 6.99 15.37 -6.07
CA LYS A 106 8.26 14.87 -6.61
C LYS A 106 9.29 14.78 -5.49
N ILE A 107 9.48 13.58 -4.95
CA ILE A 107 10.33 13.29 -3.80
C ILE A 107 11.63 12.66 -4.27
N MET A 108 12.75 12.98 -3.58
CA MET A 108 14.02 12.32 -3.86
C MET A 108 13.94 10.85 -3.43
N ASP A 109 14.45 9.94 -4.26
CA ASP A 109 14.46 8.50 -4.01
C ASP A 109 15.19 8.14 -2.71
N ASN A 110 16.34 8.77 -2.45
CA ASN A 110 17.09 8.57 -1.21
C ASN A 110 16.32 9.02 0.03
N ASP A 111 15.49 10.06 -0.05
CA ASP A 111 14.69 10.52 1.10
C ASP A 111 13.64 9.47 1.47
N ILE A 112 13.05 8.81 0.46
CA ILE A 112 12.12 7.69 0.69
C ILE A 112 12.86 6.53 1.34
N TYR A 113 14.03 6.16 0.81
CA TYR A 113 14.87 5.10 1.37
C TYR A 113 15.24 5.38 2.82
N ASP A 114 15.74 6.58 3.11
CA ASP A 114 16.16 6.99 4.45
C ASP A 114 14.97 6.97 5.43
N PHE A 115 13.79 7.42 5.02
CA PHE A 115 12.58 7.35 5.84
C PHE A 115 12.18 5.89 6.15
N VAL A 116 12.28 5.00 5.16
CA VAL A 116 11.98 3.56 5.35
C VAL A 116 12.96 2.93 6.33
N VAL A 117 14.27 3.15 6.19
CA VAL A 117 15.27 2.55 7.08
C VAL A 117 15.28 3.16 8.47
N GLU A 118 14.89 4.43 8.63
CA GLU A 118 14.65 5.03 9.94
C GLU A 118 13.48 4.35 10.67
N TRP A 119 12.39 4.07 9.94
CA TRP A 119 11.23 3.37 10.50
C TRP A 119 11.50 1.89 10.74
N LYS A 120 12.23 1.23 9.85
CA LYS A 120 12.55 -0.20 9.86
C LYS A 120 14.07 -0.43 9.88
N PRO A 121 14.78 -0.14 10.98
CA PRO A 121 16.26 -0.16 10.99
C PRO A 121 16.88 -1.49 10.57
N ARG A 122 16.19 -2.61 10.86
CA ARG A 122 16.64 -3.95 10.47
C ARG A 122 16.67 -4.15 8.94
N TRP A 123 15.82 -3.44 8.20
CA TRP A 123 15.76 -3.57 6.75
C TRP A 123 16.99 -3.00 6.04
N LYS A 124 17.69 -2.06 6.68
CA LYS A 124 18.93 -1.48 6.14
C LYS A 124 19.98 -2.53 5.80
N SER A 125 20.11 -3.57 6.62
CA SER A 125 21.13 -4.61 6.45
C SER A 125 20.64 -5.84 5.68
N VAL A 126 19.34 -6.12 5.67
CA VAL A 126 18.81 -7.38 5.13
C VAL A 126 17.90 -7.21 3.91
N LYS A 127 17.39 -5.99 3.68
CA LYS A 127 16.41 -5.70 2.61
C LYS A 127 16.73 -4.42 1.84
N SER A 128 17.98 -3.94 1.87
CA SER A 128 18.37 -2.68 1.19
C SER A 128 18.02 -2.69 -0.29
N ASP A 129 18.38 -3.75 -1.00
CA ASP A 129 18.12 -3.90 -2.43
C ASP A 129 16.62 -4.02 -2.71
N GLU A 130 15.88 -4.76 -1.87
CA GLU A 130 14.42 -4.87 -2.00
C GLU A 130 13.71 -3.52 -1.82
N ILE A 131 14.21 -2.63 -0.94
CA ILE A 131 13.68 -1.27 -0.78
C ILE A 131 13.90 -0.48 -2.07
N CYS A 132 15.13 -0.51 -2.60
CA CYS A 132 15.48 0.19 -3.84
C CYS A 132 14.62 -0.30 -5.02
N ASP A 133 14.53 -1.61 -5.21
CA ASP A 133 13.71 -2.23 -6.26
C ASP A 133 12.22 -1.88 -6.09
N THR A 134 11.72 -1.81 -4.86
CA THR A 134 10.34 -1.42 -4.60
C THR A 134 10.10 0.03 -4.97
N ILE A 135 10.99 0.96 -4.60
CA ILE A 135 10.91 2.38 -4.99
C ILE A 135 10.91 2.49 -6.53
N PHE A 136 11.82 1.80 -7.21
CA PHE A 136 11.90 1.78 -8.66
C PHE A 136 10.62 1.25 -9.31
N ASN A 137 10.13 0.09 -8.86
CA ASN A 137 8.93 -0.53 -9.40
C ASN A 137 7.69 0.36 -9.20
N MET A 138 7.55 0.98 -8.02
CA MET A 138 6.45 1.89 -7.72
C MET A 138 6.49 3.16 -8.59
N TYR A 139 7.69 3.68 -8.87
CA TYR A 139 7.89 4.77 -9.81
C TYR A 139 7.54 4.37 -11.24
N SER A 140 8.06 3.24 -11.72
CA SER A 140 7.83 2.73 -13.08
C SER A 140 6.35 2.44 -13.36
N LEU A 141 5.60 2.01 -12.33
CA LEU A 141 4.16 1.80 -12.39
C LEU A 141 3.34 3.08 -12.20
N GLY A 142 3.98 4.24 -12.01
CA GLY A 142 3.31 5.53 -11.84
C GLY A 142 2.60 5.72 -10.48
N TRP A 143 2.95 4.91 -9.47
CA TRP A 143 2.37 5.01 -8.13
C TRP A 143 3.01 6.11 -7.28
N ILE A 144 4.27 6.39 -7.50
CA ILE A 144 5.03 7.49 -6.88
C ILE A 144 5.74 8.30 -7.95
N SER A 145 6.08 9.55 -7.64
CA SER A 145 6.86 10.40 -8.50
C SER A 145 8.18 10.72 -7.81
N VAL A 146 9.29 10.26 -8.36
CA VAL A 146 10.62 10.42 -7.76
C VAL A 146 11.56 11.24 -8.63
N SER A 147 12.47 11.94 -7.95
CA SER A 147 13.71 12.45 -8.53
C SER A 147 14.85 11.55 -8.12
N HIS A 148 15.74 11.23 -9.08
CA HIS A 148 16.89 10.38 -8.81
C HIS A 148 18.02 11.19 -8.20
N SER A 149 18.48 10.72 -7.03
CA SER A 149 19.58 11.34 -6.29
C SER A 149 20.96 10.93 -6.77
N GLY A 150 21.06 9.82 -7.50
CA GLY A 150 22.32 9.15 -7.84
C GLY A 150 23.00 8.45 -6.64
N LYS A 151 22.33 8.40 -5.48
CA LYS A 151 22.84 7.77 -4.26
C LYS A 151 22.33 6.33 -4.08
N ILE A 152 21.25 5.99 -4.78
CA ILE A 152 20.66 4.66 -4.77
C ILE A 152 21.11 3.93 -6.02
N ASN A 153 21.69 2.74 -5.84
CA ASN A 153 21.99 1.82 -6.95
C ASN A 153 20.75 0.95 -7.19
N TYR A 154 20.13 1.12 -8.32
CA TYR A 154 19.07 0.24 -8.78
C TYR A 154 19.69 -0.94 -9.52
N ALA A 155 19.14 -2.16 -9.31
CA ALA A 155 19.59 -3.36 -10.01
C ALA A 155 19.30 -3.30 -11.52
N HIS A 156 18.46 -2.37 -11.96
CA HIS A 156 18.10 -2.14 -13.36
C HIS A 156 18.34 -0.66 -13.71
N ASP A 157 19.13 -0.40 -14.76
CA ASP A 157 19.28 0.93 -15.33
C ASP A 157 17.94 1.42 -15.92
N PHE A 158 17.68 2.72 -15.81
CA PHE A 158 16.49 3.39 -16.36
C PHE A 158 16.47 3.41 -17.87
#